data_f858cdda0f89b194ebb137e9afdedbca
#
_entry.id   f858cdda0f89b194ebb137e9afdedbca
#
_cell.length_a   1.000
_cell.length_b   1.000
_cell.length_c   1.000
_cell.angle_alpha   90.00
_cell.angle_beta   90.00
_cell.angle_gamma   90.00
#
_symmetry.space_group_name_H-M   'P 1'
#
loop_
_entity.id
_entity.type
_entity.pdbx_description
1 polymer ?
#
loop_
_entity_poly.entity_id
_entity_poly.type
_entity_poly.pdbx_seq_one_letter_code
_entity_poly.pdbx_strand_id
1 'polypeptide(L)'
;YFAQKPVAHERLTFVGFEGIEDLGNKLQEILTSEKVDIVIMAVAGSDWVIDKVFDQQGNEMKEKGKMPSDEPPIIHFKKAPKVIAQVKTWAPNVTLVGFKLEATEDINELLGRAKIRLESSDATYMVANSSKSLYGSGEPHFILRKDGSFVQTDGKQETAKQLIKLLEEEQ
;
A
#
# COMPACT_ATOMS: atom_id res chain seq x y z
N TYR A 1 8.16 -10.09 7.45
CA TYR A 1 7.77 -10.17 6.04
C TYR A 1 7.63 -11.63 5.67
N PHE A 2 6.40 -12.09 5.51
CA PHE A 2 6.13 -13.44 5.03
C PHE A 2 6.01 -13.36 3.50
N ALA A 3 7.14 -13.43 2.81
CA ALA A 3 7.12 -13.69 1.40
C ALA A 3 6.58 -15.11 1.21
N GLN A 4 5.28 -15.24 0.96
CA GLN A 4 4.76 -16.51 0.45
C GLN A 4 5.46 -16.80 -0.87
N LYS A 5 5.85 -18.06 -1.09
CA LYS A 5 6.41 -18.45 -2.39
C LYS A 5 5.41 -18.05 -3.48
N PRO A 6 5.88 -17.38 -4.54
CA PRO A 6 5.00 -17.03 -5.65
C PRO A 6 4.31 -18.28 -6.19
N VAL A 7 3.03 -18.18 -6.46
CA VAL A 7 2.31 -19.25 -7.17
C VAL A 7 2.79 -19.22 -8.61
N ALA A 8 3.42 -20.30 -9.06
CA ALA A 8 3.84 -20.41 -10.46
C ALA A 8 2.59 -20.56 -11.34
N HIS A 9 2.37 -19.61 -12.25
CA HIS A 9 1.29 -19.65 -13.23
C HIS A 9 1.73 -18.92 -14.50
N GLU A 10 1.38 -19.44 -15.67
CA GLU A 10 1.81 -18.91 -16.97
C GLU A 10 1.44 -17.43 -17.21
N ARG A 11 0.38 -16.95 -16.56
CA ARG A 11 -0.13 -15.57 -16.64
C ARG A 11 0.42 -14.65 -15.56
N LEU A 12 1.35 -15.11 -14.72
CA LEU A 12 1.90 -14.34 -13.62
C LEU A 12 3.37 -14.02 -13.85
N THR A 13 3.69 -12.74 -13.83
CA THR A 13 5.08 -12.25 -13.78
C THR A 13 5.37 -11.71 -12.39
N PHE A 14 6.49 -12.12 -11.82
CA PHE A 14 6.92 -11.66 -10.49
C PHE A 14 8.05 -10.66 -10.62
N VAL A 15 7.85 -9.48 -10.01
CA VAL A 15 8.88 -8.46 -9.87
C VAL A 15 9.10 -8.21 -8.39
N GLY A 16 10.27 -8.58 -7.88
CA GLY A 16 10.65 -8.35 -6.49
C GLY A 16 11.03 -6.89 -6.24
N PHE A 17 10.83 -6.40 -5.01
CA PHE A 17 11.29 -5.08 -4.58
C PHE A 17 11.83 -5.15 -3.14
N GLU A 18 12.77 -4.25 -2.78
CA GLU A 18 13.44 -4.25 -1.49
C GLU A 18 12.87 -3.23 -0.50
N GLY A 19 12.29 -2.15 -0.98
CA GLY A 19 11.74 -1.10 -0.14
C GLY A 19 10.76 -0.21 -0.88
N ILE A 20 10.24 0.81 -0.20
CA ILE A 20 9.16 1.66 -0.75
C ILE A 20 9.64 2.50 -1.96
N GLU A 21 10.90 2.93 -1.96
CA GLU A 21 11.48 3.67 -3.10
C GLU A 21 11.67 2.76 -4.31
N ASP A 22 12.20 1.54 -4.09
CA ASP A 22 12.37 0.53 -5.14
C ASP A 22 11.02 0.07 -5.71
N LEU A 23 10.01 -0.13 -4.84
CA LEU A 23 8.63 -0.36 -5.29
C LEU A 23 8.14 0.76 -6.20
N GLY A 24 8.36 2.03 -5.81
CA GLY A 24 7.95 3.19 -6.60
C GLY A 24 8.61 3.19 -7.99
N ASN A 25 9.92 2.97 -8.05
CA ASN A 25 10.69 2.96 -9.30
C ASN A 25 10.22 1.83 -10.25
N LYS A 26 10.08 0.61 -9.73
CA LYS A 26 9.63 -0.54 -10.52
C LYS A 26 8.18 -0.39 -11.01
N LEU A 27 7.31 0.11 -10.15
CA LEU A 27 5.93 0.36 -10.54
C LEU A 27 5.83 1.47 -11.60
N GLN A 28 6.61 2.54 -11.46
CA GLN A 28 6.70 3.59 -12.48
C GLN A 28 7.18 3.02 -13.81
N GLU A 29 8.25 2.24 -13.82
CA GLU A 29 8.76 1.59 -15.02
C GLU A 29 7.69 0.76 -15.72
N ILE A 30 7.00 -0.12 -15.00
CA ILE A 30 5.91 -0.96 -15.55
C ILE A 30 4.78 -0.09 -16.10
N LEU A 31 4.29 0.88 -15.33
CA LEU A 31 3.15 1.70 -15.69
C LEU A 31 3.43 2.66 -16.87
N THR A 32 4.69 2.97 -17.14
CA THR A 32 5.08 3.84 -18.27
C THR A 32 5.49 3.07 -19.51
N SER A 33 5.87 1.79 -19.39
CA SER A 33 6.31 0.93 -20.50
C SER A 33 5.25 -0.04 -21.00
N GLU A 34 4.27 -0.39 -20.15
CA GLU A 34 3.25 -1.39 -20.47
C GLU A 34 1.85 -0.80 -20.35
N LYS A 35 0.89 -1.37 -21.10
CA LYS A 35 -0.52 -1.08 -20.91
C LYS A 35 -1.02 -1.85 -19.68
N VAL A 36 -1.32 -1.13 -18.62
CA VAL A 36 -1.91 -1.68 -17.39
C VAL A 36 -3.32 -1.12 -17.24
N ASP A 37 -4.30 -2.00 -17.13
CA ASP A 37 -5.70 -1.60 -16.98
C ASP A 37 -6.09 -1.41 -15.49
N ILE A 38 -5.52 -2.23 -14.59
CA ILE A 38 -5.86 -2.23 -13.15
C ILE A 38 -4.59 -2.29 -12.30
N VAL A 39 -4.52 -1.47 -11.27
CA VAL A 39 -3.51 -1.55 -10.21
C VAL A 39 -4.19 -1.80 -8.87
N ILE A 40 -3.85 -2.91 -8.20
CA ILE A 40 -4.32 -3.23 -6.85
C ILE A 40 -3.16 -3.02 -5.88
N MET A 41 -3.17 -1.89 -5.15
CA MET A 41 -2.11 -1.49 -4.23
C MET A 41 -2.41 -1.99 -2.81
N ALA A 42 -2.12 -3.27 -2.56
CA ALA A 42 -2.34 -3.92 -1.25
C ALA A 42 -1.06 -3.97 -0.39
N VAL A 43 -0.12 -3.07 -0.64
CA VAL A 43 1.16 -3.00 0.07
C VAL A 43 1.04 -2.20 1.35
N ALA A 44 1.49 -2.77 2.48
CA ALA A 44 1.70 -2.05 3.73
C ALA A 44 3.10 -1.39 3.71
N GLY A 45 3.19 -0.21 3.09
CA GLY A 45 4.43 0.56 3.05
C GLY A 45 4.67 1.34 4.34
N SER A 46 5.94 1.50 4.74
CA SER A 46 6.30 2.37 5.85
C SER A 46 6.00 3.84 5.54
N ASP A 47 5.54 4.57 6.54
CA ASP A 47 5.36 6.03 6.44
C ASP A 47 6.69 6.79 6.62
N TRP A 48 7.73 6.10 7.09
CA TRP A 48 9.03 6.66 7.41
C TRP A 48 10.14 5.81 6.82
N VAL A 49 11.15 6.47 6.24
CA VAL A 49 12.41 5.85 5.80
C VAL A 49 13.57 6.54 6.51
N ILE A 50 14.68 5.82 6.66
CA ILE A 50 15.90 6.40 7.24
C ILE A 50 16.39 7.50 6.31
N ASP A 51 16.66 8.68 6.89
CA ASP A 51 17.29 9.79 6.19
C ASP A 51 18.78 9.82 6.47
N LYS A 52 19.16 9.87 7.75
CA LYS A 52 20.54 9.93 8.20
C LYS A 52 20.76 9.13 9.48
N VAL A 53 21.96 8.64 9.64
CA VAL A 53 22.41 7.92 10.84
C VAL A 53 23.64 8.65 11.40
N PHE A 54 23.66 8.86 12.71
CA PHE A 54 24.74 9.53 13.40
C PHE A 54 25.29 8.64 14.54
N ASP A 55 26.58 8.84 14.88
CA ASP A 55 27.13 8.32 16.13
C ASP A 55 26.69 9.18 17.34
N GLN A 56 27.07 8.77 18.56
CA GLN A 56 26.74 9.51 19.78
C GLN A 56 27.45 10.85 19.89
N GLN A 57 28.48 11.09 19.09
CA GLN A 57 29.25 12.34 19.00
C GLN A 57 28.65 13.29 17.95
N GLY A 58 27.62 12.87 17.22
CA GLY A 58 26.94 13.68 16.20
C GLY A 58 27.59 13.65 14.83
N ASN A 59 28.54 12.74 14.58
CA ASN A 59 29.12 12.56 13.26
C ASN A 59 28.21 11.69 12.38
N GLU A 60 27.96 12.10 11.14
CA GLU A 60 27.17 11.34 10.20
C GLU A 60 27.88 10.04 9.78
N MET A 61 27.25 8.91 10.02
CA MET A 61 27.76 7.59 9.65
C MET A 61 27.42 7.32 8.17
N LYS A 62 28.44 7.04 7.35
CA LYS A 62 28.23 6.72 5.93
C LYS A 62 27.63 5.32 5.77
N GLU A 63 26.74 5.15 4.80
CA GLU A 63 25.94 3.94 4.53
C GLU A 63 26.72 2.60 4.48
N LYS A 64 28.03 2.61 4.30
CA LYS A 64 28.88 1.40 4.18
C LYS A 64 29.76 1.12 5.38
N GLY A 65 29.49 1.74 6.52
CA GLY A 65 30.26 1.53 7.74
C GLY A 65 29.70 0.39 8.60
N LYS A 66 30.60 -0.35 9.27
CA LYS A 66 30.19 -1.26 10.33
C LYS A 66 29.72 -0.40 11.51
N MET A 67 28.46 -0.59 11.95
CA MET A 67 27.99 0.07 13.16
C MET A 67 28.73 -0.46 14.38
N PRO A 68 29.21 0.41 15.31
CA PRO A 68 29.70 -0.03 16.59
C PRO A 68 28.64 -0.83 17.34
N SER A 69 29.03 -1.91 17.99
CA SER A 69 28.13 -2.73 18.81
C SER A 69 27.92 -2.16 20.21
N ASP A 70 28.78 -1.25 20.62
CA ASP A 70 28.85 -0.76 22.00
C ASP A 70 27.99 0.48 22.24
N GLU A 71 27.67 1.23 21.19
CA GLU A 71 26.86 2.46 21.25
C GLU A 71 25.74 2.42 20.22
N PRO A 72 24.47 2.68 20.62
CA PRO A 72 23.36 2.70 19.66
C PRO A 72 23.47 3.92 18.74
N PRO A 73 23.15 3.79 17.43
CA PRO A 73 23.15 4.93 16.52
C PRO A 73 21.94 5.86 16.80
N ILE A 74 22.09 7.13 16.43
CA ILE A 74 20.99 8.09 16.35
C ILE A 74 20.46 8.07 14.92
N ILE A 75 19.20 7.72 14.74
CA ILE A 75 18.60 7.57 13.43
C ILE A 75 17.59 8.69 13.19
N HIS A 76 17.82 9.48 12.16
CA HIS A 76 16.85 10.46 11.67
C HIS A 76 16.01 9.83 10.57
N PHE A 77 14.70 10.04 10.66
CA PHE A 77 13.74 9.57 9.67
C PHE A 77 13.20 10.75 8.85
N LYS A 78 12.93 10.50 7.58
CA LYS A 78 12.11 11.36 6.70
C LYS A 78 10.83 10.64 6.27
N LYS A 79 9.84 11.40 5.81
CA LYS A 79 8.62 10.82 5.26
C LYS A 79 8.93 9.98 4.03
N ALA A 80 8.39 8.76 4.01
CA ALA A 80 8.44 7.92 2.83
C ALA A 80 7.56 8.50 1.70
N PRO A 81 7.94 8.29 0.43
CA PRO A 81 7.08 8.66 -0.69
C PRO A 81 5.77 7.88 -0.64
N LYS A 82 4.65 8.57 -0.92
CA LYS A 82 3.33 7.93 -1.04
C LYS A 82 3.15 7.38 -2.45
N VAL A 83 3.69 6.20 -2.71
CA VAL A 83 3.68 5.56 -4.03
C VAL A 83 2.29 5.50 -4.65
N ILE A 84 1.26 5.15 -3.87
CA ILE A 84 -0.12 5.07 -4.37
C ILE A 84 -0.62 6.40 -4.97
N ALA A 85 -0.19 7.54 -4.42
CA ALA A 85 -0.59 8.87 -4.92
C ALA A 85 0.09 9.23 -6.26
N GLN A 86 1.11 8.49 -6.67
CA GLN A 86 1.83 8.72 -7.93
C GLN A 86 1.30 7.86 -9.08
N VAL A 87 0.56 6.78 -8.78
CA VAL A 87 0.07 5.82 -9.78
C VAL A 87 -0.70 6.50 -10.90
N LYS A 88 -1.62 7.39 -10.56
CA LYS A 88 -2.42 8.14 -11.55
C LYS A 88 -1.61 9.19 -12.35
N THR A 89 -0.46 9.61 -11.85
CA THR A 89 0.47 10.45 -12.60
C THR A 89 1.20 9.64 -13.67
N TRP A 90 1.55 8.39 -13.37
CA TRP A 90 2.24 7.50 -14.31
C TRP A 90 1.29 6.84 -15.31
N ALA A 91 0.07 6.49 -14.87
CA ALA A 91 -0.97 5.86 -15.67
C ALA A 91 -2.34 6.49 -15.36
N PRO A 92 -2.71 7.62 -16.00
CA PRO A 92 -3.95 8.37 -15.65
C PRO A 92 -5.23 7.56 -15.81
N ASN A 93 -5.26 6.64 -16.77
CA ASN A 93 -6.45 5.86 -17.12
C ASN A 93 -6.58 4.54 -16.35
N VAL A 94 -5.59 4.18 -15.52
CA VAL A 94 -5.64 2.91 -14.78
C VAL A 94 -6.76 2.90 -13.74
N THR A 95 -7.44 1.79 -13.58
CA THR A 95 -8.34 1.59 -12.43
C THR A 95 -7.49 1.29 -11.20
N LEU A 96 -7.46 2.22 -10.23
CA LEU A 96 -6.64 2.11 -9.02
C LEU A 96 -7.48 1.67 -7.83
N VAL A 97 -7.06 0.57 -7.20
CA VAL A 97 -7.62 0.07 -5.94
C VAL A 97 -6.61 0.26 -4.83
N GLY A 98 -6.97 1.00 -3.80
CA GLY A 98 -6.17 1.15 -2.59
C GLY A 98 -6.72 0.36 -1.42
N PHE A 99 -5.91 0.22 -0.37
CA PHE A 99 -6.32 -0.40 0.90
C PHE A 99 -6.02 0.54 2.06
N LYS A 100 -6.95 0.62 3.00
CA LYS A 100 -6.82 1.40 4.22
C LYS A 100 -7.15 0.55 5.43
N LEU A 101 -6.11 0.25 6.19
CA LEU A 101 -6.23 -0.41 7.49
C LEU A 101 -6.20 0.66 8.58
N GLU A 102 -7.12 0.58 9.55
CA GLU A 102 -7.16 1.46 10.71
C GLU A 102 -7.36 0.69 12.02
N ALA A 103 -6.76 1.21 13.09
CA ALA A 103 -6.90 0.65 14.43
C ALA A 103 -8.11 1.30 15.14
N THR A 104 -9.27 1.28 14.50
CA THR A 104 -10.53 1.81 15.06
C THR A 104 -11.66 0.80 14.91
N GLU A 105 -12.61 0.85 15.84
CA GLU A 105 -13.87 0.09 15.80
C GLU A 105 -15.03 0.97 15.31
N ASP A 106 -14.83 2.28 15.26
CA ASP A 106 -15.82 3.22 14.72
C ASP A 106 -15.80 3.17 13.20
N ILE A 107 -16.89 2.65 12.64
CA ILE A 107 -17.07 2.53 11.18
C ILE A 107 -17.06 3.90 10.51
N ASN A 108 -17.63 4.93 11.11
CA ASN A 108 -17.65 6.27 10.53
C ASN A 108 -16.24 6.87 10.46
N GLU A 109 -15.43 6.66 11.50
CA GLU A 109 -14.03 7.06 11.49
C GLU A 109 -13.24 6.30 10.42
N LEU A 110 -13.43 4.97 10.33
CA LEU A 110 -12.78 4.13 9.32
C LEU A 110 -13.12 4.61 7.90
N LEU A 111 -14.40 4.78 7.60
CA LEU A 111 -14.88 5.24 6.29
C LEU A 111 -14.39 6.66 5.97
N GLY A 112 -14.40 7.57 6.96
CA GLY A 112 -13.88 8.93 6.81
C GLY A 112 -12.40 8.95 6.44
N ARG A 113 -11.57 8.18 7.12
CA ARG A 113 -10.13 8.06 6.83
C ARG A 113 -9.87 7.37 5.48
N ALA A 114 -10.66 6.37 5.13
CA ALA A 114 -10.58 5.71 3.84
C ALA A 114 -10.96 6.65 2.69
N LYS A 115 -11.99 7.49 2.86
CA LYS A 115 -12.39 8.52 1.89
C LYS A 115 -11.27 9.53 1.64
N ILE A 116 -10.65 10.06 2.70
CA ILE A 116 -9.50 10.97 2.57
C ILE A 116 -8.37 10.32 1.77
N ARG A 117 -8.10 9.03 2.01
CA ARG A 117 -7.06 8.30 1.27
C ARG A 117 -7.46 8.07 -0.19
N LEU A 118 -8.71 7.70 -0.46
CA LEU A 118 -9.25 7.54 -1.81
C LEU A 118 -9.08 8.82 -2.63
N GLU A 119 -9.49 9.96 -2.07
CA GLU A 119 -9.38 11.27 -2.70
C GLU A 119 -7.92 11.68 -2.93
N SER A 120 -7.05 11.53 -1.91
CA SER A 120 -5.64 11.94 -1.99
C SER A 120 -4.79 11.08 -2.92
N SER A 121 -5.24 9.89 -3.29
CA SER A 121 -4.58 9.00 -4.24
C SER A 121 -5.28 8.94 -5.60
N ASP A 122 -6.38 9.64 -5.77
CA ASP A 122 -7.26 9.55 -6.94
C ASP A 122 -7.67 8.10 -7.27
N ALA A 123 -7.78 7.25 -6.24
CA ALA A 123 -8.15 5.85 -6.42
C ALA A 123 -9.61 5.71 -6.89
N THR A 124 -9.88 4.68 -7.69
CA THR A 124 -11.23 4.32 -8.14
C THR A 124 -11.99 3.67 -7.00
N TYR A 125 -11.32 2.78 -6.28
CA TYR A 125 -11.84 2.07 -5.11
C TYR A 125 -10.88 2.14 -3.93
N MET A 126 -11.42 2.15 -2.71
CA MET A 126 -10.65 2.03 -1.48
C MET A 126 -11.26 0.96 -0.59
N VAL A 127 -10.52 -0.12 -0.36
CA VAL A 127 -10.92 -1.17 0.58
C VAL A 127 -10.52 -0.75 1.98
N ALA A 128 -11.50 -0.48 2.84
CA ALA A 128 -11.31 -0.12 4.23
C ALA A 128 -11.57 -1.31 5.16
N ASN A 129 -10.66 -1.55 6.10
CA ASN A 129 -10.80 -2.59 7.11
C ASN A 129 -10.14 -2.22 8.42
N SER A 130 -10.66 -2.74 9.53
CA SER A 130 -10.08 -2.52 10.85
C SER A 130 -8.92 -3.49 11.13
N SER A 131 -8.05 -3.15 12.08
CA SER A 131 -6.96 -4.04 12.51
C SER A 131 -7.46 -5.37 13.10
N LYS A 132 -8.69 -5.44 13.59
CA LYS A 132 -9.34 -6.70 14.01
C LYS A 132 -9.42 -7.71 12.87
N SER A 133 -9.63 -7.25 11.66
CA SER A 133 -9.72 -8.10 10.46
C SER A 133 -8.41 -8.81 10.10
N LEU A 134 -7.28 -8.41 10.70
CA LEU A 134 -5.99 -9.09 10.50
C LEU A 134 -5.96 -10.46 11.16
N TYR A 135 -6.64 -10.60 12.28
CA TYR A 135 -6.56 -11.78 13.16
C TYR A 135 -7.88 -12.55 13.25
N GLY A 136 -9.00 -11.97 12.78
CA GLY A 136 -10.33 -12.56 12.81
C GLY A 136 -10.84 -13.00 11.44
N SER A 137 -11.75 -13.98 11.43
CA SER A 137 -12.58 -14.31 10.27
C SER A 137 -13.96 -13.67 10.45
N GLY A 138 -14.52 -13.08 9.39
CA GLY A 138 -15.86 -12.51 9.41
C GLY A 138 -15.95 -11.04 9.86
N GLU A 139 -14.82 -10.35 10.01
CA GLU A 139 -14.83 -8.91 10.24
C GLU A 139 -15.23 -8.16 8.95
N PRO A 140 -16.07 -7.11 9.06
CA PRO A 140 -16.55 -6.40 7.90
C PRO A 140 -15.42 -5.61 7.22
N HIS A 141 -15.41 -5.67 5.90
CA HIS A 141 -14.64 -4.80 5.04
C HIS A 141 -15.59 -3.91 4.24
N PHE A 142 -15.12 -2.76 3.80
CA PHE A 142 -15.91 -1.80 3.07
C PHE A 142 -15.17 -1.41 1.78
N ILE A 143 -15.80 -1.58 0.62
CA ILE A 143 -15.25 -1.15 -0.66
C ILE A 143 -15.90 0.19 -1.02
N LEU A 144 -15.17 1.29 -0.81
CA LEU A 144 -15.65 2.65 -1.07
C LEU A 144 -15.44 3.03 -2.53
N ARG A 145 -16.37 3.82 -3.07
CA ARG A 145 -16.29 4.49 -4.37
C ARG A 145 -16.12 6.00 -4.23
N LYS A 146 -15.77 6.67 -5.33
CA LYS A 146 -15.58 8.13 -5.38
C LYS A 146 -16.83 8.92 -5.02
N ASP A 147 -18.02 8.43 -5.34
CA ASP A 147 -19.29 9.06 -5.00
C ASP A 147 -19.67 8.96 -3.52
N GLY A 148 -18.87 8.29 -2.73
CA GLY A 148 -19.07 8.06 -1.30
C GLY A 148 -19.92 6.84 -0.98
N SER A 149 -20.46 6.14 -1.97
CA SER A 149 -21.12 4.86 -1.77
C SER A 149 -20.12 3.78 -1.39
N PHE A 150 -20.58 2.73 -0.71
CA PHE A 150 -19.73 1.60 -0.38
C PHE A 150 -20.51 0.27 -0.41
N VAL A 151 -19.77 -0.82 -0.56
CA VAL A 151 -20.27 -2.18 -0.40
C VAL A 151 -19.59 -2.78 0.83
N GLN A 152 -20.38 -3.31 1.75
CA GLN A 152 -19.86 -4.10 2.88
C GLN A 152 -19.73 -5.56 2.46
N THR A 153 -18.65 -6.20 2.91
CA THR A 153 -18.36 -7.61 2.68
C THR A 153 -17.84 -8.25 3.96
N ASP A 154 -17.97 -9.56 4.10
CA ASP A 154 -17.56 -10.30 5.28
C ASP A 154 -16.26 -11.09 5.00
N GLY A 155 -15.15 -10.53 5.48
CA GLY A 155 -13.83 -11.16 5.37
C GLY A 155 -13.20 -11.08 3.98
N LYS A 156 -11.96 -11.50 3.94
CA LYS A 156 -11.05 -11.28 2.78
C LYS A 156 -11.51 -11.95 1.48
N GLN A 157 -12.10 -13.16 1.58
CA GLN A 157 -12.49 -13.91 0.38
C GLN A 157 -13.69 -13.27 -0.31
N GLU A 158 -14.69 -12.84 0.46
CA GLU A 158 -15.85 -12.16 -0.11
C GLU A 158 -15.47 -10.80 -0.66
N THR A 159 -14.63 -10.05 0.06
CA THR A 159 -14.07 -8.78 -0.42
C THR A 159 -13.38 -8.95 -1.77
N ALA A 160 -12.53 -9.98 -1.92
CA ALA A 160 -11.85 -10.23 -3.18
C ALA A 160 -12.81 -10.56 -4.32
N LYS A 161 -13.83 -11.40 -4.09
CA LYS A 161 -14.87 -11.73 -5.08
C LYS A 161 -15.67 -10.51 -5.50
N GLN A 162 -16.10 -9.72 -4.52
CA GLN A 162 -16.90 -8.51 -4.79
C GLN A 162 -16.06 -7.45 -5.52
N LEU A 163 -14.78 -7.30 -5.15
CA LEU A 163 -13.87 -6.39 -5.84
C LEU A 163 -13.66 -6.80 -7.30
N ILE A 164 -13.45 -8.09 -7.59
CA ILE A 164 -13.32 -8.59 -8.98
C ILE A 164 -14.58 -8.24 -9.77
N LYS A 165 -15.77 -8.51 -9.21
CA LYS A 165 -17.05 -8.18 -9.88
C LYS A 165 -17.15 -6.68 -10.22
N LEU A 166 -16.80 -5.79 -9.29
CA LEU A 166 -16.79 -4.35 -9.53
C LEU A 166 -15.78 -3.94 -10.62
N LEU A 167 -14.62 -4.58 -10.66
CA LEU A 167 -13.60 -4.32 -11.66
C LEU A 167 -13.98 -4.82 -13.06
N GLU A 168 -14.78 -5.88 -13.16
CA GLU A 168 -15.34 -6.38 -14.43
C GLU A 168 -16.43 -5.44 -14.98
N GLU A 169 -17.18 -4.77 -14.10
CA GLU A 169 -18.21 -3.79 -14.48
C GLU A 169 -17.62 -2.46 -15.03
N GLU A 170 -16.33 -2.17 -14.74
CA GLU A 170 -15.63 -0.97 -15.22
C GLU A 170 -14.96 -1.15 -16.60
N GLN A 171 -14.87 -2.36 -17.13
CA GLN A 171 -14.25 -2.67 -18.43
C GLN A 171 -15.28 -2.66 -19.56
#